data_647887a111accad0c6a8cf5ef3b53c75
#
_entry.id   647887a111accad0c6a8cf5ef3b53c75
#
_cell.length_a   1.000
_cell.length_b   1.000
_cell.length_c   1.000
_cell.angle_alpha   90.00
_cell.angle_beta   90.00
_cell.angle_gamma   90.00
#
_symmetry.space_group_name_H-M   'P 1'
#
loop_
_entity.id
_entity.type
_entity.pdbx_description
1 polymer ?
#
loop_
_entity_poly.entity_id
_entity_poly.type
_entity_poly.pdbx_seq_one_letter_code
_entity_poly.pdbx_strand_id
1 'polypeptide(L)'
;MSQSLLQAAAAGDLARVRELLAAGADVNATDEQGWGPLMKAVYNPDLDRGFPDVVRALIAAGANVEASITYGIRPLMLAAGYGETAVVAVLLEAGADVLARNDGGLTALMMVKEKFYVDTINLLHEAERDAGVGEGSCSTKNAPDSQVLTFLKPSARGPSG
;
A
#
# COMPACT_ATOMS: atom_id res chain seq x y z
N MET A 1 30.19 3.27 -16.66
CA MET A 1 29.14 4.28 -16.50
C MET A 1 28.47 4.06 -15.16
N SER A 2 28.28 5.13 -14.39
CA SER A 2 27.60 4.99 -13.11
C SER A 2 26.11 4.77 -13.34
N GLN A 3 25.61 3.66 -12.84
CA GLN A 3 24.20 3.37 -12.86
C GLN A 3 23.49 4.38 -11.94
N SER A 4 22.43 4.99 -12.42
CA SER A 4 21.67 5.93 -11.61
C SER A 4 20.88 5.20 -10.50
N LEU A 5 20.50 5.94 -9.46
CA LEU A 5 19.68 5.37 -8.39
C LEU A 5 18.35 4.81 -8.95
N LEU A 6 17.79 5.46 -9.95
CA LEU A 6 16.58 5.01 -10.64
C LEU A 6 16.79 3.62 -11.29
N GLN A 7 17.92 3.45 -11.97
CA GLN A 7 18.23 2.17 -12.63
C GLN A 7 18.50 1.06 -11.62
N ALA A 8 19.26 1.37 -10.56
CA ALA A 8 19.55 0.40 -9.51
C ALA A 8 18.26 -0.03 -8.78
N ALA A 9 17.36 0.90 -8.50
CA ALA A 9 16.07 0.62 -7.89
C ALA A 9 15.18 -0.25 -8.80
N ALA A 10 15.14 0.09 -10.09
CA ALA A 10 14.37 -0.68 -11.07
C ALA A 10 14.91 -2.11 -11.27
N ALA A 11 16.23 -2.29 -11.15
CA ALA A 11 16.86 -3.61 -11.25
C ALA A 11 16.75 -4.43 -9.96
N GLY A 12 16.33 -3.82 -8.85
CA GLY A 12 16.30 -4.48 -7.55
C GLY A 12 17.69 -4.70 -6.95
N ASP A 13 18.69 -3.96 -7.41
CA ASP A 13 20.07 -4.07 -6.93
C ASP A 13 20.24 -3.33 -5.61
N LEU A 14 19.93 -4.01 -4.53
CA LEU A 14 19.99 -3.45 -3.17
C LEU A 14 21.39 -2.95 -2.82
N ALA A 15 22.44 -3.68 -3.20
CA ALA A 15 23.81 -3.29 -2.90
C ALA A 15 24.14 -1.96 -3.58
N ARG A 16 23.82 -1.84 -4.85
CA ARG A 16 24.07 -0.64 -5.62
C ARG A 16 23.21 0.54 -5.14
N VAL A 17 21.97 0.29 -4.76
CA VAL A 17 21.10 1.30 -4.15
C VAL A 17 21.73 1.86 -2.90
N ARG A 18 22.23 1.00 -1.99
CA ARG A 18 22.88 1.42 -0.75
C ARG A 18 24.16 2.23 -1.01
N GLU A 19 24.97 1.81 -1.97
CA GLU A 19 26.17 2.55 -2.36
C GLU A 19 25.84 3.95 -2.86
N LEU A 20 24.86 4.06 -3.74
CA LEU A 20 24.46 5.34 -4.31
C LEU A 20 23.85 6.27 -3.26
N LEU A 21 23.06 5.74 -2.35
CA LEU A 21 22.49 6.50 -1.23
C LEU A 21 23.61 6.99 -0.29
N ALA A 22 24.59 6.15 0.01
CA ALA A 22 25.74 6.52 0.82
C ALA A 22 26.60 7.59 0.13
N ALA A 23 26.63 7.60 -1.19
CA ALA A 23 27.32 8.61 -1.98
C ALA A 23 26.55 9.94 -2.09
N GLY A 24 25.36 10.02 -1.50
CA GLY A 24 24.55 11.25 -1.48
C GLY A 24 23.61 11.39 -2.68
N ALA A 25 23.25 10.29 -3.35
CA ALA A 25 22.26 10.34 -4.43
C ALA A 25 20.90 10.81 -3.90
N ASP A 26 20.21 11.63 -4.69
CA ASP A 26 18.89 12.14 -4.34
C ASP A 26 17.86 11.00 -4.42
N VAL A 27 17.37 10.61 -3.25
CA VAL A 27 16.38 9.52 -3.11
C VAL A 27 15.02 9.87 -3.75
N ASN A 28 14.74 11.14 -3.95
CA ASN A 28 13.48 11.63 -4.53
C ASN A 28 13.65 12.17 -5.96
N ALA A 29 14.80 11.94 -6.60
CA ALA A 29 14.99 12.30 -8.00
C ALA A 29 14.03 11.53 -8.89
N THR A 30 13.45 12.18 -9.88
CA THR A 30 12.48 11.57 -10.79
C THR A 30 12.99 11.53 -12.22
N ASP A 31 12.49 10.57 -12.99
CA ASP A 31 12.70 10.55 -14.44
C ASP A 31 11.75 11.52 -15.17
N GLU A 32 11.79 11.50 -16.49
CA GLU A 32 10.96 12.36 -17.34
C GLU A 32 9.47 12.10 -17.18
N GLN A 33 9.09 10.91 -16.72
CA GLN A 33 7.71 10.53 -16.46
C GLN A 33 7.27 10.81 -15.01
N GLY A 34 8.16 11.36 -14.18
CA GLY A 34 7.88 11.64 -12.78
C GLY A 34 8.06 10.44 -11.86
N TRP A 35 8.67 9.35 -12.33
CA TRP A 35 8.89 8.15 -11.52
C TRP A 35 10.19 8.28 -10.73
N GLY A 36 10.07 8.22 -9.41
CA GLY A 36 11.25 8.18 -8.54
C GLY A 36 11.75 6.76 -8.30
N PRO A 37 12.89 6.62 -7.60
CA PRO A 37 13.45 5.30 -7.26
C PRO A 37 12.47 4.42 -6.51
N LEU A 38 11.68 4.99 -5.61
CA LEU A 38 10.67 4.25 -4.85
C LEU A 38 9.63 3.61 -5.77
N MET A 39 9.08 4.37 -6.72
CA MET A 39 8.10 3.84 -7.67
C MET A 39 8.68 2.74 -8.55
N LYS A 40 9.94 2.89 -8.98
CA LYS A 40 10.64 1.86 -9.77
C LYS A 40 10.86 0.58 -8.97
N ALA A 41 11.10 0.69 -7.67
CA ALA A 41 11.28 -0.46 -6.78
C ALA A 41 9.97 -1.11 -6.36
N VAL A 42 8.88 -0.33 -6.31
CA VAL A 42 7.55 -0.85 -5.95
C VAL A 42 7.07 -1.87 -6.98
N TYR A 43 7.26 -1.58 -8.26
CA TYR A 43 6.95 -2.52 -9.32
C TYR A 43 7.77 -2.24 -10.56
N ASN A 44 8.37 -3.30 -11.10
CA ASN A 44 9.07 -3.26 -12.38
C ASN A 44 8.32 -4.12 -13.41
N PRO A 45 7.75 -3.53 -14.46
CA PRO A 45 6.99 -4.28 -15.46
C PRO A 45 7.85 -5.24 -16.29
N ASP A 46 9.14 -4.94 -16.47
CA ASP A 46 10.03 -5.82 -17.25
C ASP A 46 10.35 -7.11 -16.51
N LEU A 47 10.39 -7.05 -15.18
CA LEU A 47 10.67 -8.19 -14.30
C LEU A 47 9.40 -8.75 -13.65
N ASP A 48 8.27 -8.12 -13.86
CA ASP A 48 6.96 -8.47 -13.31
C ASP A 48 7.00 -8.71 -11.79
N ARG A 49 7.67 -7.78 -11.07
CA ARG A 49 7.81 -7.88 -9.62
C ARG A 49 8.23 -6.56 -8.98
N GLY A 50 7.95 -6.43 -7.70
CA GLY A 50 8.51 -5.40 -6.83
C GLY A 50 9.70 -5.92 -6.01
N PHE A 51 10.38 -5.00 -5.37
CA PHE A 51 11.58 -5.28 -4.56
C PHE A 51 11.41 -4.72 -3.15
N PRO A 52 10.78 -5.44 -2.22
CA PRO A 52 10.48 -4.93 -0.89
C PRO A 52 11.73 -4.50 -0.12
N ASP A 53 12.85 -5.17 -0.29
CA ASP A 53 14.11 -4.80 0.39
C ASP A 53 14.66 -3.47 -0.12
N VAL A 54 14.58 -3.23 -1.42
CA VAL A 54 14.97 -1.96 -2.03
C VAL A 54 14.01 -0.85 -1.59
N VAL A 55 12.71 -1.12 -1.57
CA VAL A 55 11.68 -0.20 -1.08
C VAL A 55 12.00 0.21 0.36
N ARG A 56 12.30 -0.77 1.22
CA ARG A 56 12.66 -0.49 2.63
C ARG A 56 13.91 0.38 2.75
N ALA A 57 14.94 0.11 1.95
CA ALA A 57 16.17 0.89 1.95
C ALA A 57 15.95 2.33 1.48
N LEU A 58 15.13 2.53 0.46
CA LEU A 58 14.80 3.85 -0.05
C LEU A 58 13.98 4.66 0.97
N ILE A 59 13.02 4.04 1.62
CA ILE A 59 12.22 4.68 2.68
C ILE A 59 13.12 5.08 3.86
N ALA A 60 14.02 4.20 4.28
CA ALA A 60 14.98 4.50 5.34
C ALA A 60 15.88 5.69 4.99
N ALA A 61 16.14 5.92 3.72
CA ALA A 61 16.91 7.06 3.21
C ALA A 61 16.09 8.33 3.00
N GLY A 62 14.79 8.31 3.31
CA GLY A 62 13.90 9.47 3.23
C GLY A 62 13.08 9.57 1.95
N ALA A 63 12.86 8.46 1.25
CA ALA A 63 11.98 8.45 0.09
C ALA A 63 10.56 8.85 0.49
N ASN A 64 9.91 9.65 -0.35
CA ASN A 64 8.54 10.08 -0.11
C ASN A 64 7.57 8.95 -0.46
N VAL A 65 6.99 8.32 0.57
CA VAL A 65 6.03 7.22 0.41
C VAL A 65 4.70 7.65 -0.22
N GLU A 66 4.42 8.95 -0.26
CA GLU A 66 3.21 9.53 -0.84
C GLU A 66 3.43 10.18 -2.20
N ALA A 67 4.62 10.04 -2.78
CA ALA A 67 4.91 10.60 -4.10
C ALA A 67 3.99 9.99 -5.15
N SER A 68 3.21 10.82 -5.84
CA SER A 68 2.27 10.36 -6.85
C SER A 68 2.84 10.56 -8.25
N ILE A 69 2.46 9.66 -9.14
CA ILE A 69 2.69 9.76 -10.57
C ILE A 69 1.38 10.14 -11.28
N THR A 70 1.35 10.02 -12.58
CA THR A 70 0.18 10.31 -13.41
C THR A 70 -1.10 9.68 -12.81
N TYR A 71 -2.19 10.41 -12.89
CA TYR A 71 -3.52 10.04 -12.33
C TYR A 71 -3.56 9.93 -10.80
N GLY A 72 -2.59 10.52 -10.11
CA GLY A 72 -2.56 10.48 -8.64
C GLY A 72 -2.22 9.10 -8.07
N ILE A 73 -1.60 8.23 -8.86
CA ILE A 73 -1.21 6.89 -8.42
C ILE A 73 -0.03 7.01 -7.45
N ARG A 74 -0.20 6.48 -6.25
CA ARG A 74 0.81 6.46 -5.19
C ARG A 74 1.47 5.09 -5.09
N PRO A 75 2.63 4.97 -4.42
CA PRO A 75 3.32 3.69 -4.28
C PRO A 75 2.43 2.57 -3.74
N LEU A 76 1.62 2.84 -2.72
CA LEU A 76 0.71 1.85 -2.14
C LEU A 76 -0.32 1.35 -3.16
N MET A 77 -0.87 2.27 -3.96
CA MET A 77 -1.84 1.94 -5.01
C MET A 77 -1.20 1.09 -6.12
N LEU A 78 0.02 1.43 -6.51
CA LEU A 78 0.76 0.67 -7.52
C LEU A 78 1.04 -0.75 -7.02
N ALA A 79 1.58 -0.89 -5.81
CA ALA A 79 1.85 -2.19 -5.21
C ALA A 79 0.58 -3.05 -5.08
N ALA A 80 -0.51 -2.44 -4.63
CA ALA A 80 -1.80 -3.12 -4.48
C ALA A 80 -2.37 -3.58 -5.81
N GLY A 81 -2.30 -2.72 -6.83
CA GLY A 81 -2.82 -3.02 -8.16
C GLY A 81 -2.12 -4.19 -8.84
N TYR A 82 -0.86 -4.45 -8.50
CA TYR A 82 -0.09 -5.59 -9.02
C TYR A 82 0.01 -6.76 -8.03
N GLY A 83 -0.62 -6.66 -6.86
CA GLY A 83 -0.62 -7.74 -5.88
C GLY A 83 0.72 -7.95 -5.18
N GLU A 84 1.57 -6.95 -5.13
CA GLU A 84 2.87 -6.99 -4.46
C GLU A 84 2.71 -6.91 -2.94
N THR A 85 2.18 -7.95 -2.33
CA THR A 85 1.79 -7.99 -0.91
C THR A 85 2.94 -7.62 0.02
N ALA A 86 4.16 -8.10 -0.25
CA ALA A 86 5.33 -7.79 0.56
C ALA A 86 5.68 -6.29 0.48
N VAL A 87 5.54 -5.68 -0.69
CA VAL A 87 5.77 -4.24 -0.88
C VAL A 87 4.66 -3.44 -0.19
N VAL A 88 3.41 -3.88 -0.30
CA VAL A 88 2.28 -3.27 0.42
C VAL A 88 2.55 -3.25 1.92
N ALA A 89 3.00 -4.37 2.49
CA ALA A 89 3.34 -4.45 3.91
C ALA A 89 4.42 -3.43 4.30
N VAL A 90 5.50 -3.34 3.53
CA VAL A 90 6.58 -2.38 3.78
C VAL A 90 6.08 -0.93 3.74
N LEU A 91 5.25 -0.59 2.76
CA LEU A 91 4.70 0.75 2.63
C LEU A 91 3.77 1.11 3.80
N LEU A 92 2.93 0.17 4.23
CA LEU A 92 2.05 0.38 5.39
C LEU A 92 2.86 0.54 6.69
N GLU A 93 3.90 -0.27 6.89
CA GLU A 93 4.83 -0.13 8.02
C GLU A 93 5.49 1.26 8.03
N ALA A 94 5.75 1.82 6.88
CA ALA A 94 6.34 3.15 6.72
C ALA A 94 5.34 4.29 6.89
N GLY A 95 4.07 4.00 7.13
CA GLY A 95 3.03 4.99 7.35
C GLY A 95 2.35 5.50 6.09
N ALA A 96 2.38 4.74 4.99
CA ALA A 96 1.65 5.12 3.78
C ALA A 96 0.15 5.28 4.09
N ASP A 97 -0.46 6.32 3.52
CA ASP A 97 -1.87 6.61 3.75
C ASP A 97 -2.76 5.62 2.97
N VAL A 98 -3.33 4.67 3.71
CA VAL A 98 -4.21 3.63 3.14
C VAL A 98 -5.51 4.22 2.59
N LEU A 99 -5.91 5.40 3.05
CA LEU A 99 -7.15 6.07 2.64
C LEU A 99 -6.95 7.06 1.51
N ALA A 100 -5.71 7.28 1.10
CA ALA A 100 -5.41 8.19 0.00
C ALA A 100 -6.16 7.75 -1.27
N ARG A 101 -6.65 8.74 -2.00
CA ARG A 101 -7.40 8.51 -3.23
C ARG A 101 -6.63 9.04 -4.42
N ASN A 102 -6.71 8.33 -5.53
CA ASN A 102 -6.18 8.81 -6.80
C ASN A 102 -7.14 9.83 -7.43
N ASP A 103 -6.79 10.33 -8.60
CA ASP A 103 -7.63 11.33 -9.31
C ASP A 103 -9.02 10.77 -9.67
N GLY A 104 -9.16 9.46 -9.76
CA GLY A 104 -10.45 8.78 -9.95
C GLY A 104 -11.22 8.52 -8.66
N GLY A 105 -10.71 8.97 -7.52
CA GLY A 105 -11.36 8.77 -6.22
C GLY A 105 -11.20 7.38 -5.61
N LEU A 106 -10.29 6.56 -6.17
CA LEU A 106 -10.11 5.18 -5.73
C LEU A 106 -8.99 5.07 -4.69
N THR A 107 -9.23 4.32 -3.63
CA THR A 107 -8.19 3.92 -2.67
C THR A 107 -7.43 2.69 -3.19
N ALA A 108 -6.30 2.37 -2.54
CA ALA A 108 -5.54 1.16 -2.87
C ALA A 108 -6.40 -0.10 -2.80
N LEU A 109 -7.25 -0.22 -1.78
CA LEU A 109 -8.15 -1.36 -1.62
C LEU A 109 -9.18 -1.46 -2.75
N MET A 110 -9.73 -0.33 -3.19
CA MET A 110 -10.67 -0.32 -4.31
C MET A 110 -10.03 -0.78 -5.61
N MET A 111 -8.77 -0.44 -5.82
CA MET A 111 -8.03 -0.82 -7.03
C MET A 111 -7.73 -2.32 -7.09
N VAL A 112 -7.63 -2.97 -5.94
CA VAL A 112 -7.21 -4.38 -5.87
C VAL A 112 -8.37 -5.37 -5.89
N LYS A 113 -9.58 -4.95 -5.54
CA LYS A 113 -10.74 -5.84 -5.35
C LYS A 113 -11.06 -6.74 -6.54
N GLU A 114 -10.80 -6.25 -7.73
CA GLU A 114 -11.11 -7.02 -8.95
C GLU A 114 -9.99 -7.98 -9.35
N LYS A 115 -8.86 -7.91 -8.70
CA LYS A 115 -7.68 -8.70 -9.07
C LYS A 115 -7.54 -10.00 -8.30
N PHE A 116 -8.38 -10.26 -7.31
CA PHE A 116 -8.36 -11.47 -6.49
C PHE A 116 -7.05 -11.70 -5.71
N TYR A 117 -6.28 -10.65 -5.45
CA TYR A 117 -5.09 -10.73 -4.60
C TYR A 117 -5.49 -10.79 -3.13
N VAL A 118 -5.88 -11.96 -2.65
CA VAL A 118 -6.52 -12.16 -1.34
C VAL A 118 -5.65 -11.63 -0.19
N ASP A 119 -4.37 -11.94 -0.21
CA ASP A 119 -3.46 -11.49 0.86
C ASP A 119 -3.33 -9.97 0.89
N THR A 120 -3.22 -9.35 -0.28
CA THR A 120 -3.17 -7.89 -0.41
C THR A 120 -4.48 -7.26 0.05
N ILE A 121 -5.61 -7.83 -0.33
CA ILE A 121 -6.93 -7.37 0.08
C ILE A 121 -7.08 -7.42 1.60
N ASN A 122 -6.70 -8.53 2.22
CA ASN A 122 -6.79 -8.69 3.67
C ASN A 122 -5.92 -7.68 4.41
N LEU A 123 -4.69 -7.51 3.94
CA LEU A 123 -3.75 -6.57 4.54
C LEU A 123 -4.26 -5.12 4.47
N LEU A 124 -4.82 -4.73 3.33
CA LEU A 124 -5.39 -3.40 3.16
C LEU A 124 -6.65 -3.21 3.99
N HIS A 125 -7.50 -4.25 4.12
CA HIS A 125 -8.67 -4.18 5.00
C HIS A 125 -8.28 -3.99 6.46
N GLU A 126 -7.25 -4.67 6.92
CA GLU A 126 -6.73 -4.49 8.28
C GLU A 126 -6.23 -3.06 8.46
N ALA A 127 -5.44 -2.56 7.52
CA ALA A 127 -4.90 -1.22 7.58
C ALA A 127 -6.00 -0.13 7.56
N GLU A 128 -7.03 -0.30 6.74
CA GLU A 128 -8.17 0.64 6.74
C GLU A 128 -8.93 0.61 8.06
N ARG A 129 -9.08 -0.57 8.65
CA ARG A 129 -9.73 -0.72 9.97
C ARG A 129 -8.92 -0.02 11.07
N ASP A 130 -7.61 -0.21 11.05
CA ASP A 130 -6.72 0.44 12.02
C ASP A 130 -6.71 1.97 11.84
N ALA A 131 -6.90 2.44 10.62
CA ALA A 131 -7.06 3.86 10.33
C ALA A 131 -8.45 4.42 10.74
N GLY A 132 -9.33 3.57 11.28
CA GLY A 132 -10.63 3.99 11.81
C GLY A 132 -11.77 4.04 10.80
N VAL A 133 -11.54 3.63 9.55
CA VAL A 133 -12.59 3.70 8.53
C VAL A 133 -13.69 2.68 8.77
N GLY A 134 -13.30 1.48 9.20
CA GLY A 134 -14.26 0.44 9.52
C GLY A 134 -15.21 0.83 10.63
N GLU A 135 -14.72 1.50 11.62
CA GLU A 135 -15.53 1.96 12.75
C GLU A 135 -16.34 3.20 12.42
N GLY A 136 -15.76 4.12 11.67
CA GLY A 136 -16.45 5.35 11.31
C GLY A 136 -17.61 5.12 10.38
N SER A 137 -17.46 4.26 9.41
CA SER A 137 -18.56 3.92 8.52
C SER A 137 -19.64 3.12 9.22
N CYS A 138 -19.29 2.50 10.33
CA CYS A 138 -20.27 1.86 11.19
C CYS A 138 -20.95 2.85 12.12
N SER A 139 -21.33 3.97 11.61
CA SER A 139 -22.40 4.70 12.26
C SER A 139 -23.61 3.80 12.45
N THR A 140 -23.65 2.82 11.63
CA THR A 140 -24.60 1.72 11.77
C THR A 140 -24.33 0.83 12.96
N LYS A 141 -23.18 0.93 13.59
CA LYS A 141 -22.89 0.10 14.75
C LYS A 141 -23.92 0.25 15.86
N ASN A 142 -24.57 1.36 15.88
CA ASN A 142 -25.59 1.59 16.89
C ASN A 142 -26.82 0.72 16.69
N ALA A 143 -27.26 0.62 15.43
CA ALA A 143 -28.51 -0.09 15.16
C ALA A 143 -28.27 -1.54 14.77
N PRO A 144 -27.46 -1.83 13.78
CA PRO A 144 -27.34 -3.21 13.31
C PRO A 144 -26.78 -4.17 14.34
N ASP A 145 -25.76 -3.74 15.05
CA ASP A 145 -25.12 -4.61 16.00
C ASP A 145 -26.06 -5.01 17.13
N SER A 146 -26.79 -4.04 17.61
CA SER A 146 -27.77 -4.30 18.66
C SER A 146 -28.85 -5.24 18.18
N GLN A 147 -29.31 -5.04 16.96
CA GLN A 147 -30.36 -5.89 16.40
C GLN A 147 -29.89 -7.31 16.20
N VAL A 148 -28.69 -7.50 15.69
CA VAL A 148 -28.13 -8.84 15.49
C VAL A 148 -28.04 -9.58 16.82
N LEU A 149 -27.53 -8.92 17.84
CA LEU A 149 -27.44 -9.52 19.16
C LEU A 149 -28.81 -9.83 19.73
N THR A 150 -29.77 -8.99 19.46
CA THR A 150 -31.15 -9.20 19.91
C THR A 150 -31.76 -10.43 19.27
N PHE A 151 -31.53 -10.64 18.01
CA PHE A 151 -32.03 -11.82 17.33
C PHE A 151 -31.45 -13.11 17.88
N LEU A 152 -30.18 -13.10 18.18
CA LEU A 152 -29.52 -14.27 18.73
C LEU A 152 -30.01 -14.57 20.14
N LYS A 153 -30.20 -13.55 20.93
CA LYS A 153 -30.69 -13.72 22.31
C LYS A 153 -32.08 -14.30 22.40
N PRO A 154 -33.02 -13.78 21.62
CA PRO A 154 -34.37 -14.33 21.70
C PRO A 154 -34.42 -15.82 21.40
N SER A 155 -33.68 -16.26 20.44
CA SER A 155 -33.66 -17.68 20.15
C SER A 155 -33.06 -18.49 21.29
N ALA A 156 -32.08 -17.95 21.95
CA ALA A 156 -31.48 -18.61 23.09
C ALA A 156 -32.44 -18.66 24.27
N ARG A 157 -33.27 -17.67 24.45
CA ARG A 157 -34.21 -17.60 25.54
C ARG A 157 -35.54 -18.28 25.25
N GLY A 158 -35.83 -18.47 24.01
CA GLY A 158 -37.10 -19.02 23.61
C GLY A 158 -37.52 -20.23 24.44
N PRO A 159 -36.63 -21.18 24.64
CA PRO A 159 -36.97 -22.38 25.42
C PRO A 159 -37.23 -22.12 26.87
N SER A 160 -36.70 -21.05 27.42
CA SER A 160 -36.83 -20.79 28.83
C SER A 160 -38.22 -20.33 29.27
N GLY A 161 -39.01 -20.01 28.33
CA GLY A 161 -40.38 -19.59 28.60
C GLY A 161 -41.24 -20.65 29.20
#